data_58b4cad5476b96ffd1a5c9165fb3c241
#
_entry.id   58b4cad5476b96ffd1a5c9165fb3c241
#
_cell.length_a   1.000
_cell.length_b   1.000
_cell.length_c   1.000
_cell.angle_alpha   90.00
_cell.angle_beta   90.00
_cell.angle_gamma   90.00
#
_symmetry.space_group_name_H-M   'P 1'
#
loop_
_entity.id
_entity.type
_entity.pdbx_description
1 polymer ?
#
loop_
_entity_poly.entity_id
_entity_poly.type
_entity_poly.pdbx_seq_one_letter_code
_entity_poly.pdbx_strand_id
1 'polypeptide(L)' 'MVTYSREELIEKIEEARKVLNDSIDEKKQYEEVYNNSVELDSLIEQYIVAGY' A
#
# COMPACT_ATOMS: atom_id res chain seq x y z
N MET A 1 -12.32 1.74 10.14
CA MET A 1 -11.61 2.08 11.40
C MET A 1 -10.14 1.76 11.28
N VAL A 2 -9.29 2.68 11.73
CA VAL A 2 -7.84 2.46 11.69
C VAL A 2 -7.44 1.60 12.87
N THR A 3 -6.78 0.48 12.61
CA THR A 3 -6.35 -0.46 13.64
C THR A 3 -4.85 -0.47 13.85
N TYR A 4 -4.11 0.30 13.05
CA TYR A 4 -2.66 0.33 13.09
C TYR A 4 -2.16 1.60 13.75
N SER A 5 -1.01 1.50 14.45
CA SER A 5 -0.32 2.69 14.91
C SER A 5 0.29 3.43 13.71
N ARG A 6 0.71 4.67 13.95
CA ARG A 6 1.35 5.47 12.90
C ARG A 6 2.56 4.75 12.30
N GLU A 7 3.42 4.22 13.15
CA GLU A 7 4.63 3.53 12.69
C GLU A 7 4.31 2.26 11.92
N GLU A 8 3.37 1.48 12.41
CA GLU A 8 2.96 0.27 11.72
C GLU A 8 2.37 0.59 10.35
N LEU A 9 1.57 1.63 10.27
CA LEU A 9 0.93 2.02 9.03
C LEU A 9 1.95 2.52 8.02
N ILE A 10 2.94 3.29 8.46
CA ILE A 10 4.04 3.73 7.60
C ILE A 10 4.81 2.53 7.05
N GLU A 11 5.13 1.56 7.88
CA GLU A 11 5.81 0.34 7.44
C GLU A 11 5.00 -0.41 6.38
N LYS A 12 3.70 -0.53 6.60
CA LYS A 12 2.83 -1.21 5.64
C LYS A 12 2.75 -0.47 4.32
N ILE A 13 2.71 0.85 4.36
CA ILE A 13 2.69 1.67 3.15
C ILE A 13 4.00 1.49 2.37
N GLU A 14 5.13 1.52 3.06
CA GLU A 14 6.42 1.34 2.42
C GLU A 14 6.56 -0.04 1.80
N GLU A 15 6.12 -1.07 2.50
CA GLU A 15 6.15 -2.43 2.00
C GLU A 15 5.23 -2.60 0.78
N ALA A 16 4.02 -2.06 0.85
CA ALA A 16 3.08 -2.13 -0.26
C ALA A 16 3.63 -1.40 -1.49
N ARG A 17 4.30 -0.27 -1.28
CA ARG A 17 4.92 0.48 -2.37
C ARG A 17 6.04 -0.32 -3.02
N LYS A 18 6.83 -1.00 -2.22
CA LYS A 18 7.90 -1.85 -2.72
C LYS A 18 7.35 -3.01 -3.54
N VAL A 19 6.31 -3.67 -3.03
CA VAL A 19 5.65 -4.76 -3.73
C VAL A 19 5.10 -4.29 -5.07
N LEU A 20 4.48 -3.12 -5.09
CA LEU A 20 3.94 -2.56 -6.32
C LEU A 20 5.06 -2.28 -7.33
N ASN A 21 6.14 -1.66 -6.90
CA ASN A 21 7.27 -1.37 -7.78
C ASN A 21 7.88 -2.65 -8.34
N ASP A 22 8.03 -3.66 -7.50
CA ASP A 22 8.56 -4.96 -7.93
C ASP A 22 7.65 -5.61 -8.97
N SER A 23 6.34 -5.49 -8.79
CA SER A 23 5.36 -6.03 -9.74
C SER A 23 5.50 -5.36 -11.11
N ILE A 24 5.72 -4.06 -11.12
CA ILE A 24 5.91 -3.31 -12.36
C ILE A 24 7.23 -3.71 -13.03
N ASP A 25 8.30 -3.80 -12.26
CA ASP A 25 9.63 -4.16 -12.77
C ASP A 25 9.65 -5.57 -13.34
N GLU A 26 8.95 -6.50 -12.71
CA GLU A 26 8.87 -7.88 -13.16
C GLU A 26 7.85 -8.09 -14.26
N LYS A 27 7.15 -7.02 -14.68
CA LYS A 27 6.14 -7.07 -15.72
C LYS A 27 5.04 -8.08 -15.40
N LYS A 28 4.59 -8.05 -14.16
CA LYS A 28 3.47 -8.87 -13.73
C LYS A 28 2.21 -8.51 -14.51
N GLN A 29 1.23 -9.39 -14.49
CA GLN A 29 -0.03 -9.13 -15.16
C GLN A 29 -0.70 -7.89 -14.60
N TYR A 30 -1.42 -7.18 -15.46
CA TYR A 30 -2.10 -5.93 -15.10
C TYR A 30 -2.96 -6.10 -13.85
N GLU A 31 -3.66 -7.22 -13.74
CA GLU A 31 -4.53 -7.48 -12.59
C GLU A 31 -3.78 -7.50 -11.28
N GLU A 32 -2.59 -8.12 -11.25
CA GLU A 32 -1.76 -8.12 -10.06
C GLU A 32 -1.27 -6.74 -9.68
N VAL A 33 -0.82 -5.98 -10.68
CA VAL A 33 -0.36 -4.61 -10.47
C VAL A 33 -1.51 -3.76 -9.95
N TYR A 34 -2.69 -3.92 -10.53
CA TYR A 34 -3.87 -3.19 -10.10
C TYR A 34 -4.24 -3.51 -8.66
N ASN A 35 -4.23 -4.78 -8.28
CA ASN A 35 -4.55 -5.19 -6.91
C ASN A 35 -3.56 -4.62 -5.91
N ASN A 36 -2.27 -4.60 -6.25
CA ASN A 36 -1.25 -4.00 -5.40
C ASN A 36 -1.45 -2.50 -5.26
N SER A 37 -1.87 -1.83 -6.32
CA SER A 37 -2.17 -0.40 -6.29
C SER A 37 -3.35 -0.09 -5.38
N VAL A 38 -4.40 -0.89 -5.47
CA VAL A 38 -5.60 -0.73 -4.63
C VAL A 38 -5.25 -0.91 -3.16
N GLU A 39 -4.43 -1.90 -2.84
CA GLU A 39 -3.99 -2.13 -1.47
C GLU A 39 -3.19 -0.95 -0.93
N LEU A 40 -2.26 -0.43 -1.72
CA LEU A 40 -1.48 0.73 -1.33
C LEU A 40 -2.36 1.95 -1.10
N ASP A 41 -3.31 2.19 -2.00
CA ASP A 41 -4.24 3.31 -1.87
C ASP A 41 -5.07 3.20 -0.60
N SER A 42 -5.51 1.99 -0.26
CA SER A 42 -6.28 1.76 0.96
C SER A 42 -5.46 2.10 2.20
N LEU A 43 -4.19 1.72 2.23
CA LEU A 43 -3.30 2.03 3.35
C LEU A 43 -3.05 3.53 3.47
N ILE A 44 -2.88 4.21 2.36
CA ILE A 44 -2.69 5.66 2.35
C ILE A 44 -3.95 6.36 2.85
N GLU A 45 -5.12 5.89 2.44
CA GLU A 45 -6.39 6.44 2.91
C GLU A 45 -6.53 6.28 4.42
N GLN A 46 -6.17 5.13 4.97
CA GLN A 46 -6.20 4.90 6.41
C GLN A 46 -5.28 5.88 7.13
N TYR A 47 -4.11 6.15 6.57
CA TYR A 47 -3.17 7.10 7.14
C TYR A 47 -3.77 8.51 7.21
N ILE A 48 -4.42 8.92 6.14
CA ILE A 48 -5.05 10.25 6.05
C ILE A 48 -6.22 10.35 7.03
N VAL A 49 -7.07 9.33 7.06
CA VAL A 49 -8.26 9.32 7.93
C VAL A 49 -7.85 9.33 9.40
N ALA A 50 -6.76 8.67 9.74
CA ALA A 50 -6.26 8.65 11.12
C ALA A 50 -5.73 10.01 11.58
N GLY A 51 -5.41 10.90 10.66
CA GLY A 51 -4.90 12.22 11.02
C GLY A 51 -3.45 12.23 11.47
N TYR A 52 -2.71 11.22 11.09
CA TYR A 52 -1.29 11.18 11.41
C TYR A 52 -0.56 12.22 10.56
#